data_eb7da15d4f42256b6fcf909bd9c1d6b4
#
_entry.id   eb7da15d4f42256b6fcf909bd9c1d6b4
#
_cell.length_a   1.000
_cell.length_b   1.000
_cell.length_c   1.000
_cell.angle_alpha   90.00
_cell.angle_beta   90.00
_cell.angle_gamma   90.00
#
_symmetry.space_group_name_H-M   'P 1'
#
loop_
_entity.id
_entity.type
_entity.pdbx_description
1 polymer ?
#
loop_
_entity_poly.entity_id
_entity_poly.type
_entity_poly.pdbx_seq_one_letter_code
_entity_poly.pdbx_strand_id
1 'polypeptide(L)'
;MKRGLAVRLAGLALLAATIAGCTGVRVPKAWEPLLEEVRAFEQRIGFRKTATFVEFSEEQGRIPFCGHVSRLYLPYSYEDPAILWYDVATERECRAHADGADVYFGTVEVLGESGAAVSPEVLAVQLQRFLYLVIHEDCHEQFEFPYGIEEALCNLIAYKAMAAFSEEKYGAQAREYIAIQRYTSRESERTRAIRTLYEQLAGHYARYERKEISDDALLKERARVFGRAERALAWKRGSLNNVGIANEMTYSRHYPLLESVYDALGRDLARTVAFFRRVDAIKPSQGEVMKEHDIASKDSLDFIRSYEADIARTIETALAGATRR
;
A
#
# COMPACT_ATOMS: atom_id res chain seq x y z
N MET A 1 -4.79 8.06 -32.15
CA MET A 1 -5.54 7.17 -31.25
C MET A 1 -4.53 6.50 -30.32
N LYS A 2 -4.24 7.09 -29.18
CA LYS A 2 -3.39 6.47 -28.13
C LYS A 2 -4.36 5.95 -27.08
N ARG A 3 -4.49 4.63 -26.98
CA ARG A 3 -5.20 3.97 -25.91
C ARG A 3 -4.38 4.19 -24.64
N GLY A 4 -4.87 5.01 -23.73
CA GLY A 4 -4.34 5.14 -22.38
C GLY A 4 -4.65 3.82 -21.66
N LEU A 5 -3.65 2.98 -21.57
CA LEU A 5 -3.65 1.82 -20.70
C LEU A 5 -3.45 2.36 -19.28
N ALA A 6 -4.54 2.48 -18.53
CA ALA A 6 -4.46 2.72 -17.08
C ALA A 6 -3.94 1.43 -16.44
N VAL A 7 -2.63 1.32 -16.37
CA VAL A 7 -1.98 0.21 -15.66
C VAL A 7 -2.17 0.49 -14.17
N ARG A 8 -3.08 -0.24 -13.53
CA ARG A 8 -3.19 -0.31 -12.07
C ARG A 8 -2.01 -1.14 -11.57
N LEU A 9 -0.87 -0.50 -11.36
CA LEU A 9 0.32 -1.14 -10.82
C LEU A 9 0.22 -1.17 -9.29
N ALA A 10 0.00 -2.34 -8.72
CA ALA A 10 0.14 -2.55 -7.28
C ALA A 10 1.60 -2.35 -6.87
N GLY A 11 1.92 -1.14 -6.46
CA GLY A 11 3.27 -0.73 -6.08
C GLY A 11 3.65 -1.21 -4.68
N LEU A 12 4.11 -2.44 -4.51
CA LEU A 12 4.66 -2.92 -3.25
C LEU A 12 6.14 -2.62 -3.14
N ALA A 13 6.47 -1.48 -2.55
CA ALA A 13 7.82 -1.12 -2.22
C ALA A 13 8.35 -1.93 -1.05
N LEU A 14 9.11 -2.97 -1.31
CA LEU A 14 10.00 -3.56 -0.32
C LEU A 14 11.43 -3.06 -0.54
N LEU A 15 11.82 -2.06 0.24
CA LEU A 15 13.23 -1.92 0.59
C LEU A 15 13.60 -3.14 1.44
N ALA A 16 14.22 -4.13 0.81
CA ALA A 16 14.82 -5.26 1.51
C ALA A 16 15.94 -4.72 2.41
N ALA A 17 15.60 -4.40 3.66
CA ALA A 17 16.60 -4.30 4.71
C ALA A 17 17.10 -5.72 4.96
N THR A 18 18.24 -6.07 4.37
CA THR A 18 19.00 -7.25 4.73
C THR A 18 19.49 -7.10 6.17
N ILE A 19 18.64 -7.50 7.11
CA ILE A 19 19.10 -7.75 8.48
C ILE A 19 19.65 -9.18 8.48
N ALA A 20 20.97 -9.30 8.45
CA ALA A 20 21.64 -10.53 8.75
C ALA A 20 21.22 -11.00 10.16
N GLY A 21 20.66 -12.21 10.26
CA GLY A 21 20.58 -12.90 11.54
C GLY A 21 19.23 -13.43 12.01
N CYS A 22 18.15 -13.43 11.21
CA CYS A 22 16.97 -14.24 11.56
C CYS A 22 16.75 -15.30 10.48
N THR A 23 16.82 -16.57 10.87
CA THR A 23 16.35 -17.67 10.04
C THR A 23 14.86 -17.49 9.82
N GLY A 24 14.48 -16.78 8.76
CA GLY A 24 13.09 -16.53 8.38
C GLY A 24 12.35 -17.85 8.19
N VAL A 25 11.08 -17.88 8.54
CA VAL A 25 10.21 -19.02 8.27
C VAL A 25 9.96 -19.04 6.76
N ARG A 26 10.23 -20.16 6.11
CA ARG A 26 10.04 -20.32 4.68
C ARG A 26 8.63 -20.81 4.37
N VAL A 27 8.14 -20.50 3.17
CA VAL A 27 6.94 -21.11 2.60
C VAL A 27 7.19 -22.63 2.51
N PRO A 28 6.24 -23.48 2.95
CA PRO A 28 6.36 -24.92 2.80
C PRO A 28 6.52 -25.34 1.34
N LYS A 29 7.24 -26.43 1.05
CA LYS A 29 7.35 -26.96 -0.31
C LYS A 29 5.99 -27.38 -0.88
N ALA A 30 5.12 -27.99 -0.06
CA ALA A 30 3.72 -28.21 -0.38
C ALA A 30 2.93 -26.96 0.08
N TRP A 31 2.91 -25.94 -0.75
CA TRP A 31 2.29 -24.66 -0.44
C TRP A 31 0.78 -24.65 -0.68
N GLU A 32 0.28 -25.53 -1.56
CA GLU A 32 -1.12 -25.59 -1.93
C GLU A 32 -2.07 -25.80 -0.74
N PRO A 33 -1.79 -26.74 0.20
CA PRO A 33 -2.63 -26.88 1.39
C PRO A 33 -2.65 -25.63 2.27
N LEU A 34 -1.52 -24.90 2.35
CA LEU A 34 -1.47 -23.65 3.10
C LEU A 34 -2.37 -22.57 2.43
N LEU A 35 -2.32 -22.50 1.12
CA LEU A 35 -3.18 -21.57 0.36
C LEU A 35 -4.67 -21.89 0.55
N GLU A 36 -5.03 -23.16 0.51
CA GLU A 36 -6.41 -23.61 0.77
C GLU A 36 -6.87 -23.25 2.19
N GLU A 37 -6.03 -23.41 3.19
CA GLU A 37 -6.33 -23.03 4.57
C GLU A 37 -6.49 -21.52 4.74
N VAL A 38 -5.64 -20.71 4.09
CA VAL A 38 -5.79 -19.25 4.07
C VAL A 38 -7.13 -18.86 3.46
N ARG A 39 -7.50 -19.42 2.33
CA ARG A 39 -8.79 -19.17 1.67
C ARG A 39 -9.99 -19.60 2.52
N ALA A 40 -9.88 -20.73 3.20
CA ALA A 40 -10.93 -21.15 4.14
C ALA A 40 -11.06 -20.16 5.29
N PHE A 41 -9.96 -19.58 5.78
CA PHE A 41 -9.98 -18.52 6.77
C PHE A 41 -10.61 -17.22 6.22
N GLU A 42 -10.23 -16.80 5.02
CA GLU A 42 -10.79 -15.64 4.33
C GLU A 42 -12.30 -15.73 4.14
N GLN A 43 -12.81 -16.90 3.77
CA GLN A 43 -14.26 -17.13 3.69
C GLN A 43 -14.94 -16.96 5.06
N ARG A 44 -14.31 -17.40 6.16
CA ARG A 44 -14.87 -17.21 7.53
C ARG A 44 -14.93 -15.75 7.94
N ILE A 45 -13.97 -14.92 7.52
CA ILE A 45 -14.01 -13.48 7.75
C ILE A 45 -14.89 -12.73 6.74
N GLY A 46 -15.49 -13.46 5.80
CA GLY A 46 -16.48 -12.94 4.88
C GLY A 46 -15.96 -12.57 3.49
N PHE A 47 -14.74 -12.95 3.07
CA PHE A 47 -14.30 -12.76 1.69
C PHE A 47 -15.12 -13.64 0.73
N ARG A 48 -15.39 -13.09 -0.43
CA ARG A 48 -15.88 -13.87 -1.58
C ARG A 48 -14.69 -14.60 -2.20
N LYS A 49 -14.99 -15.71 -2.90
CA LYS A 49 -13.98 -16.44 -3.67
C LYS A 49 -13.38 -15.51 -4.73
N THR A 50 -12.06 -15.53 -4.83
CA THR A 50 -11.26 -14.72 -5.75
C THR A 50 -10.77 -15.53 -6.94
N ALA A 51 -10.32 -14.84 -7.99
CA ALA A 51 -9.65 -15.43 -9.14
C ALA A 51 -8.11 -15.40 -9.00
N THR A 52 -7.57 -14.68 -8.03
CA THR A 52 -6.13 -14.52 -7.78
C THR A 52 -5.54 -15.81 -7.20
N PHE A 53 -4.31 -16.15 -7.55
CA PHE A 53 -3.54 -17.34 -7.11
C PHE A 53 -4.25 -18.69 -7.34
N VAL A 54 -5.11 -18.79 -8.35
CA VAL A 54 -5.77 -20.06 -8.71
C VAL A 54 -4.83 -20.96 -9.49
N GLU A 55 -3.93 -20.39 -10.29
CA GLU A 55 -3.03 -21.11 -11.17
C GLU A 55 -1.58 -20.88 -10.78
N PHE A 56 -0.70 -21.79 -11.20
CA PHE A 56 0.75 -21.63 -11.08
C PHE A 56 1.33 -21.25 -12.44
N SER A 57 2.23 -20.26 -12.47
CA SER A 57 2.95 -19.82 -13.66
C SER A 57 4.46 -19.76 -13.43
N GLU A 58 5.23 -20.48 -14.23
CA GLU A 58 6.70 -20.39 -14.23
C GLU A 58 7.22 -19.14 -14.95
N GLU A 59 6.39 -18.49 -15.77
CA GLU A 59 6.80 -17.36 -16.60
C GLU A 59 6.67 -16.01 -15.91
N GLN A 60 5.95 -15.94 -14.80
CA GLN A 60 5.72 -14.70 -14.08
C GLN A 60 6.93 -14.38 -13.19
N GLY A 61 7.80 -13.50 -13.68
CA GLY A 61 8.92 -12.93 -12.93
C GLY A 61 8.54 -11.70 -12.14
N ARG A 62 9.53 -11.11 -11.44
CA ARG A 62 9.36 -9.80 -10.79
C ARG A 62 9.11 -8.71 -11.83
N ILE A 63 8.15 -7.85 -11.55
CA ILE A 63 7.74 -6.77 -12.44
C ILE A 63 8.44 -5.49 -11.97
N PRO A 64 9.31 -4.89 -12.81
CA PRO A 64 9.98 -3.65 -12.48
C PRO A 64 9.06 -2.44 -12.71
N PHE A 65 9.31 -1.38 -11.96
CA PHE A 65 8.69 -0.06 -12.17
C PHE A 65 9.67 1.05 -11.84
N CYS A 66 9.56 2.15 -12.56
CA CYS A 66 10.45 3.30 -12.47
C CYS A 66 9.63 4.58 -12.46
N GLY A 67 9.73 5.37 -11.39
CA GLY A 67 9.03 6.65 -11.26
C GLY A 67 10.00 7.80 -11.05
N HIS A 68 9.73 8.94 -11.71
CA HIS A 68 10.49 10.17 -11.59
C HIS A 68 9.60 11.34 -11.20
N VAL A 69 10.11 12.23 -10.35
CA VAL A 69 9.44 13.50 -10.03
C VAL A 69 10.48 14.57 -9.72
N SER A 70 10.12 15.84 -9.93
CA SER A 70 10.96 16.97 -9.51
C SER A 70 11.27 16.90 -8.00
N ARG A 71 12.51 17.17 -7.61
CA ARG A 71 12.88 17.32 -6.19
C ARG A 71 12.19 18.46 -5.48
N LEU A 72 11.67 19.41 -6.25
CA LEU A 72 10.95 20.60 -5.76
C LEU A 72 9.43 20.39 -5.67
N TYR A 73 8.95 19.17 -5.91
CA TYR A 73 7.56 18.79 -5.81
C TYR A 73 7.39 17.57 -4.91
N LEU A 74 6.44 17.62 -3.97
CA LEU A 74 6.09 16.49 -3.12
C LEU A 74 4.78 15.86 -3.63
N PRO A 75 4.83 14.70 -4.27
CA PRO A 75 3.64 14.07 -4.79
C PRO A 75 2.68 13.63 -3.67
N TYR A 76 1.41 13.61 -3.99
CA TYR A 76 0.36 13.21 -3.05
C TYR A 76 0.39 11.70 -2.75
N SER A 77 0.41 10.90 -3.78
CA SER A 77 0.40 9.43 -3.76
C SER A 77 1.11 8.88 -5.00
N TYR A 78 1.13 7.57 -5.16
CA TYR A 78 1.59 6.89 -6.37
C TYR A 78 0.84 7.33 -7.63
N GLU A 79 -0.45 7.65 -7.52
CA GLU A 79 -1.30 8.08 -8.62
C GLU A 79 -1.12 9.55 -9.01
N ASP A 80 -0.28 10.30 -8.27
CA ASP A 80 -0.07 11.73 -8.56
C ASP A 80 0.41 11.92 -10.00
N PRO A 81 -0.32 12.68 -10.85
CA PRO A 81 0.02 12.84 -12.26
C PRO A 81 1.35 13.56 -12.53
N ALA A 82 1.96 14.16 -11.50
CA ALA A 82 3.30 14.72 -11.60
C ALA A 82 4.41 13.67 -11.59
N ILE A 83 4.11 12.42 -11.22
CA ILE A 83 5.07 11.32 -11.32
C ILE A 83 5.08 10.79 -12.74
N LEU A 84 6.25 10.81 -13.37
CA LEU A 84 6.45 10.23 -14.69
C LEU A 84 6.88 8.77 -14.53
N TRP A 85 6.07 7.84 -15.02
CA TRP A 85 6.35 6.42 -14.98
C TRP A 85 6.99 5.95 -16.28
N TYR A 86 8.05 5.12 -16.16
CA TYR A 86 8.82 4.59 -17.27
C TYR A 86 8.82 3.08 -17.25
N ASP A 87 8.63 2.48 -18.42
CA ASP A 87 8.77 1.04 -18.64
C ASP A 87 10.26 0.73 -18.90
N VAL A 88 10.96 0.28 -17.88
CA VAL A 88 12.39 -0.06 -17.92
C VAL A 88 12.66 -1.32 -17.11
N ALA A 89 13.58 -2.14 -17.57
CA ALA A 89 13.87 -3.42 -16.95
C ALA A 89 14.85 -3.33 -15.76
N THR A 90 15.66 -2.25 -15.67
CA THR A 90 16.75 -2.15 -14.69
C THR A 90 16.81 -0.79 -13.99
N GLU A 91 17.31 -0.79 -12.74
CA GLU A 91 17.59 0.44 -12.01
C GLU A 91 18.56 1.38 -12.77
N ARG A 92 19.52 0.83 -13.50
CA ARG A 92 20.48 1.62 -14.30
C ARG A 92 19.75 2.39 -15.41
N GLU A 93 18.83 1.75 -16.12
CA GLU A 93 18.00 2.39 -17.14
C GLU A 93 17.09 3.45 -16.51
N CYS A 94 16.45 3.13 -15.40
CA CYS A 94 15.64 4.07 -14.65
C CYS A 94 16.43 5.33 -14.29
N ARG A 95 17.63 5.20 -13.78
CA ARG A 95 18.49 6.32 -13.40
C ARG A 95 19.07 7.11 -14.57
N ALA A 96 19.15 6.52 -15.77
CA ALA A 96 19.66 7.22 -16.95
C ALA A 96 18.77 8.39 -17.40
N HIS A 97 17.50 8.40 -17.01
CA HIS A 97 16.53 9.47 -17.32
C HIS A 97 16.38 10.52 -16.21
N ALA A 98 17.20 10.46 -15.16
CA ALA A 98 16.97 11.10 -13.86
C ALA A 98 17.54 12.52 -13.71
N ASP A 99 17.87 13.23 -14.77
CA ASP A 99 18.54 14.52 -14.64
C ASP A 99 17.75 15.50 -13.74
N GLY A 100 18.34 15.81 -12.57
CA GLY A 100 17.74 16.71 -11.57
C GLY A 100 16.51 16.20 -10.83
N ALA A 101 15.98 15.01 -11.12
CA ALA A 101 14.80 14.42 -10.49
C ALA A 101 15.10 13.50 -9.31
N ASP A 102 14.11 13.24 -8.50
CA ASP A 102 14.05 12.05 -7.64
C ASP A 102 13.62 10.84 -8.45
N VAL A 103 14.27 9.72 -8.22
CA VAL A 103 14.04 8.47 -8.93
C VAL A 103 13.71 7.38 -7.94
N TYR A 104 12.66 6.65 -8.23
CA TYR A 104 12.31 5.46 -7.51
C TYR A 104 12.25 4.27 -8.47
N PHE A 105 13.05 3.26 -8.19
CA PHE A 105 13.02 1.97 -8.89
C PHE A 105 12.64 0.88 -7.90
N GLY A 106 11.66 0.08 -8.26
CA GLY A 106 11.22 -1.06 -7.46
C GLY A 106 10.87 -2.26 -8.34
N THR A 107 10.67 -3.39 -7.69
CA THR A 107 10.12 -4.59 -8.30
C THR A 107 9.07 -5.19 -7.39
N VAL A 108 7.99 -5.72 -7.95
CA VAL A 108 6.95 -6.44 -7.22
C VAL A 108 6.89 -7.90 -7.66
N GLU A 109 6.47 -8.77 -6.77
CA GLU A 109 6.31 -10.21 -7.01
C GLU A 109 5.02 -10.50 -7.78
N VAL A 110 4.02 -9.64 -7.62
CA VAL A 110 2.69 -9.78 -8.22
C VAL A 110 2.11 -8.39 -8.46
N LEU A 111 1.26 -8.25 -9.45
CA LEU A 111 0.40 -7.09 -9.64
C LEU A 111 -1.00 -7.44 -9.15
N GLY A 112 -1.67 -6.52 -8.45
CA GLY A 112 -3.03 -6.65 -7.93
C GLY A 112 -4.11 -6.67 -9.02
N GLU A 113 -3.88 -7.41 -10.08
CA GLU A 113 -4.87 -7.66 -11.11
C GLU A 113 -5.56 -9.00 -10.81
N SER A 114 -6.87 -9.04 -10.98
CA SER A 114 -7.65 -10.27 -10.88
C SER A 114 -7.03 -11.37 -11.74
N GLY A 115 -6.78 -12.53 -11.15
CA GLY A 115 -6.18 -13.66 -11.83
C GLY A 115 -4.65 -13.73 -11.79
N ALA A 116 -3.98 -12.98 -10.90
CA ALA A 116 -2.56 -13.17 -10.66
C ALA A 116 -2.24 -14.62 -10.27
N ALA A 117 -1.19 -15.19 -10.88
CA ALA A 117 -0.78 -16.57 -10.63
C ALA A 117 0.20 -16.69 -9.47
N VAL A 118 0.26 -17.84 -8.82
CA VAL A 118 1.38 -18.21 -7.97
C VAL A 118 2.61 -18.39 -8.84
N SER A 119 3.74 -17.79 -8.48
CA SER A 119 4.99 -17.86 -9.24
C SER A 119 6.15 -18.34 -8.36
N PRO A 120 7.28 -18.74 -8.95
CA PRO A 120 8.49 -19.04 -8.19
C PRO A 120 8.91 -17.87 -7.27
N GLU A 121 8.74 -16.63 -7.71
CA GLU A 121 9.04 -15.43 -6.92
C GLU A 121 8.13 -15.29 -5.72
N VAL A 122 6.83 -15.56 -5.86
CA VAL A 122 5.86 -15.58 -4.76
C VAL A 122 6.19 -16.70 -3.76
N LEU A 123 6.70 -17.83 -4.21
CA LEU A 123 7.09 -18.94 -3.33
C LEU A 123 8.49 -18.79 -2.71
N ALA A 124 9.35 -17.97 -3.29
CA ALA A 124 10.71 -17.73 -2.80
C ALA A 124 10.76 -16.79 -1.58
N VAL A 125 9.67 -16.08 -1.27
CA VAL A 125 9.63 -15.14 -0.14
C VAL A 125 9.53 -15.87 1.21
N GLN A 126 9.63 -15.12 2.30
CA GLN A 126 9.35 -15.64 3.64
C GLN A 126 7.85 -15.84 3.86
N LEU A 127 7.47 -16.75 4.76
CA LEU A 127 6.07 -17.11 5.04
C LEU A 127 5.19 -15.88 5.31
N GLN A 128 5.66 -14.92 6.12
CA GLN A 128 4.89 -13.72 6.42
C GLN A 128 4.63 -12.86 5.17
N ARG A 129 5.57 -12.83 4.23
CA ARG A 129 5.38 -12.11 2.98
C ARG A 129 4.43 -12.87 2.04
N PHE A 130 4.52 -14.19 2.00
CA PHE A 130 3.58 -15.02 1.25
C PHE A 130 2.14 -14.83 1.72
N LEU A 131 1.89 -14.95 3.02
CA LEU A 131 0.56 -14.74 3.59
C LEU A 131 0.04 -13.32 3.33
N TYR A 132 0.93 -12.32 3.45
CA TYR A 132 0.58 -10.95 3.12
C TYR A 132 0.15 -10.82 1.66
N LEU A 133 0.93 -11.34 0.70
CA LEU A 133 0.59 -11.28 -0.73
C LEU A 133 -0.76 -11.91 -1.00
N VAL A 134 -1.00 -13.13 -0.50
CA VAL A 134 -2.26 -13.84 -0.74
C VAL A 134 -3.45 -13.01 -0.23
N ILE A 135 -3.45 -12.63 1.03
CA ILE A 135 -4.60 -11.95 1.65
C ILE A 135 -4.78 -10.53 1.11
N HIS A 136 -3.70 -9.83 0.79
CA HIS A 136 -3.73 -8.47 0.26
C HIS A 136 -4.32 -8.45 -1.15
N GLU A 137 -3.82 -9.31 -2.04
CA GLU A 137 -4.32 -9.38 -3.43
C GLU A 137 -5.76 -9.91 -3.48
N ASP A 138 -6.11 -10.90 -2.67
CA ASP A 138 -7.50 -11.39 -2.55
C ASP A 138 -8.44 -10.31 -1.97
N CYS A 139 -7.92 -9.37 -1.18
CA CYS A 139 -8.69 -8.23 -0.67
C CYS A 139 -9.09 -7.25 -1.77
N HIS A 140 -8.26 -7.02 -2.79
CA HIS A 140 -8.59 -6.17 -3.94
C HIS A 140 -9.83 -6.64 -4.72
N GLU A 141 -10.11 -7.94 -4.72
CA GLU A 141 -11.34 -8.47 -5.34
C GLU A 141 -12.59 -8.32 -4.46
N GLN A 142 -12.47 -7.78 -3.25
CA GLN A 142 -13.61 -7.64 -2.33
C GLN A 142 -14.30 -6.29 -2.40
N PHE A 143 -13.58 -5.23 -2.78
CA PHE A 143 -14.00 -3.83 -2.71
C PHE A 143 -13.63 -3.07 -3.98
N GLU A 144 -14.27 -1.90 -4.15
CA GLU A 144 -14.00 -0.99 -5.27
C GLU A 144 -13.87 0.45 -4.73
N PHE A 145 -12.78 0.72 -4.01
CA PHE A 145 -12.49 2.04 -3.46
C PHE A 145 -11.47 2.83 -4.31
N PRO A 146 -11.29 4.15 -4.06
CA PRO A 146 -10.12 4.87 -4.59
C PRO A 146 -8.84 4.18 -4.14
N TYR A 147 -7.85 4.14 -5.03
CA TYR A 147 -6.62 3.38 -4.86
C TYR A 147 -5.95 3.59 -3.50
N GLY A 148 -5.76 4.85 -3.06
CA GLY A 148 -5.12 5.12 -1.76
C GLY A 148 -5.93 4.66 -0.53
N ILE A 149 -7.26 4.51 -0.64
CA ILE A 149 -8.09 3.92 0.43
C ILE A 149 -8.05 2.41 0.34
N GLU A 150 -8.16 1.83 -0.86
CA GLU A 150 -8.19 0.40 -1.08
C GLU A 150 -6.89 -0.27 -0.65
N GLU A 151 -5.74 0.27 -1.08
CA GLU A 151 -4.42 -0.22 -0.68
C GLU A 151 -4.21 -0.19 0.84
N ALA A 152 -4.61 0.92 1.49
CA ALA A 152 -4.52 1.03 2.93
C ALA A 152 -5.46 0.05 3.65
N LEU A 153 -6.65 -0.22 3.10
CA LEU A 153 -7.62 -1.18 3.63
C LEU A 153 -7.11 -2.61 3.48
N CYS A 154 -6.59 -2.97 2.30
CA CYS A 154 -6.05 -4.29 2.05
C CYS A 154 -4.82 -4.57 2.92
N ASN A 155 -3.96 -3.57 3.16
CA ASN A 155 -2.90 -3.67 4.16
C ASN A 155 -3.43 -3.94 5.58
N LEU A 156 -4.43 -3.17 6.02
CA LEU A 156 -5.01 -3.36 7.35
C LEU A 156 -5.58 -4.77 7.51
N ILE A 157 -6.43 -5.19 6.57
CA ILE A 157 -7.07 -6.51 6.61
C ILE A 157 -6.01 -7.61 6.56
N ALA A 158 -5.03 -7.52 5.66
CA ALA A 158 -3.96 -8.50 5.55
C ALA A 158 -3.19 -8.65 6.86
N TYR A 159 -2.76 -7.53 7.49
CA TYR A 159 -2.00 -7.60 8.75
C TYR A 159 -2.82 -8.21 9.89
N LYS A 160 -4.11 -7.85 10.02
CA LYS A 160 -4.97 -8.39 11.09
C LYS A 160 -5.34 -9.86 10.82
N ALA A 161 -5.62 -10.21 9.54
CA ALA A 161 -5.95 -11.56 9.13
C ALA A 161 -4.76 -12.53 9.27
N MET A 162 -3.55 -12.12 8.83
CA MET A 162 -2.32 -12.91 9.03
C MET A 162 -2.08 -13.23 10.51
N ALA A 163 -2.26 -12.25 11.38
CA ALA A 163 -2.10 -12.43 12.82
C ALA A 163 -3.09 -13.45 13.36
N ALA A 164 -4.38 -13.30 13.05
CA ALA A 164 -5.43 -14.21 13.52
C ALA A 164 -5.27 -15.64 12.94
N PHE A 165 -5.05 -15.74 11.62
CA PHE A 165 -4.80 -17.03 10.96
C PHE A 165 -3.61 -17.78 11.55
N SER A 166 -2.50 -17.07 11.76
CA SER A 166 -1.29 -17.72 12.28
C SER A 166 -1.42 -18.16 13.73
N GLU A 167 -2.17 -17.42 14.55
CA GLU A 167 -2.48 -17.82 15.92
C GLU A 167 -3.36 -19.07 15.95
N GLU A 168 -4.41 -19.11 15.12
CA GLU A 168 -5.30 -20.27 14.99
C GLU A 168 -4.54 -21.52 14.50
N LYS A 169 -3.71 -21.35 13.44
CA LYS A 169 -3.03 -22.48 12.79
C LYS A 169 -1.87 -23.02 13.60
N TYR A 170 -1.02 -22.15 14.14
CA TYR A 170 0.27 -22.54 14.73
C TYR A 170 0.28 -22.44 16.25
N GLY A 171 -0.64 -21.64 16.82
CA GLY A 171 -0.64 -21.31 18.25
C GLY A 171 0.30 -20.17 18.62
N ALA A 172 -0.03 -19.46 19.70
CA ALA A 172 0.61 -18.20 20.11
C ALA A 172 2.11 -18.33 20.46
N GLN A 173 2.61 -19.54 20.73
CA GLN A 173 4.02 -19.79 21.06
C GLN A 173 4.84 -20.29 19.87
N ALA A 174 4.21 -20.50 18.72
CA ALA A 174 4.90 -21.00 17.54
C ALA A 174 5.82 -19.95 16.92
N ARG A 175 6.92 -20.41 16.35
CA ARG A 175 7.90 -19.55 15.67
C ARG A 175 7.28 -18.80 14.50
N GLU A 176 6.38 -19.45 13.78
CA GLU A 176 5.61 -18.90 12.66
C GLU A 176 4.76 -17.71 13.12
N TYR A 177 3.96 -17.89 14.16
CA TYR A 177 3.14 -16.84 14.75
C TYR A 177 3.98 -15.64 15.21
N ILE A 178 5.06 -15.90 15.98
CA ILE A 178 5.94 -14.84 16.48
C ILE A 178 6.58 -14.05 15.33
N ALA A 179 6.99 -14.72 14.24
CA ALA A 179 7.54 -14.06 13.07
C ALA A 179 6.52 -13.17 12.37
N ILE A 180 5.28 -13.64 12.23
CA ILE A 180 4.17 -12.90 11.61
C ILE A 180 3.77 -11.71 12.49
N GLN A 181 3.64 -11.88 13.78
CA GLN A 181 3.34 -10.78 14.72
C GLN A 181 4.38 -9.65 14.65
N ARG A 182 5.66 -10.01 14.61
CA ARG A 182 6.74 -9.03 14.47
C ARG A 182 6.67 -8.29 13.12
N TYR A 183 6.34 -9.00 12.06
CA TYR A 183 6.18 -8.42 10.73
C TYR A 183 5.01 -7.41 10.73
N THR A 184 3.81 -7.83 11.14
CA THR A 184 2.61 -6.99 11.09
C THR A 184 2.70 -5.78 12.02
N SER A 185 3.28 -5.93 13.22
CA SER A 185 3.53 -4.82 14.14
C SER A 185 4.48 -3.79 13.53
N ARG A 186 5.60 -4.25 12.97
CA ARG A 186 6.58 -3.38 12.32
C ARG A 186 6.00 -2.63 11.13
N GLU A 187 5.23 -3.29 10.27
CA GLU A 187 4.61 -2.62 9.12
C GLU A 187 3.54 -1.59 9.54
N SER A 188 2.75 -1.90 10.58
CA SER A 188 1.81 -0.92 11.15
C SER A 188 2.52 0.30 11.76
N GLU A 189 3.64 0.12 12.46
CA GLU A 189 4.46 1.20 12.99
C GLU A 189 5.09 2.04 11.88
N ARG A 190 5.60 1.39 10.85
CA ARG A 190 6.14 2.03 9.64
C ARG A 190 5.10 2.94 8.99
N THR A 191 3.89 2.46 8.81
CA THR A 191 2.77 3.21 8.23
C THR A 191 2.54 4.54 8.96
N ARG A 192 2.55 4.52 10.31
CA ARG A 192 2.40 5.75 11.11
C ARG A 192 3.61 6.68 10.98
N ALA A 193 4.82 6.12 10.96
CA ALA A 193 6.06 6.89 10.80
C ALA A 193 6.14 7.59 9.45
N ILE A 194 5.74 6.91 8.37
CA ILE A 194 5.69 7.46 7.01
C ILE A 194 4.74 8.65 6.93
N ARG A 195 3.56 8.55 7.53
CA ARG A 195 2.60 9.65 7.57
C ARG A 195 3.18 10.88 8.28
N THR A 196 3.77 10.70 9.44
CA THR A 196 4.45 11.78 10.17
C THR A 196 5.57 12.41 9.35
N LEU A 197 6.35 11.60 8.65
CA LEU A 197 7.41 12.07 7.77
C LEU A 197 6.85 12.91 6.62
N TYR A 198 5.79 12.44 5.97
CA TYR A 198 5.13 13.17 4.89
C TYR A 198 4.58 14.53 5.36
N GLU A 199 3.93 14.59 6.51
CA GLU A 199 3.38 15.81 7.09
C GLU A 199 4.50 16.84 7.36
N GLN A 200 5.67 16.42 7.86
CA GLN A 200 6.83 17.28 8.03
C GLN A 200 7.34 17.83 6.69
N LEU A 201 7.45 16.99 5.68
CA LEU A 201 7.84 17.41 4.33
C LEU A 201 6.82 18.37 3.74
N ALA A 202 5.53 18.05 3.80
CA ALA A 202 4.45 18.89 3.28
C ALA A 202 4.51 20.33 3.84
N GLY A 203 4.84 20.49 5.12
CA GLY A 203 5.06 21.80 5.71
C GLY A 203 6.19 22.61 5.06
N HIS A 204 7.30 21.98 4.68
CA HIS A 204 8.39 22.66 3.98
C HIS A 204 8.01 22.98 2.52
N TYR A 205 7.37 22.05 1.80
CA TYR A 205 6.91 22.27 0.44
C TYR A 205 5.85 23.37 0.35
N ALA A 206 4.91 23.44 1.29
CA ALA A 206 3.93 24.53 1.36
C ALA A 206 4.57 25.91 1.57
N ARG A 207 5.65 26.00 2.36
CA ARG A 207 6.43 27.25 2.48
C ARG A 207 7.13 27.62 1.17
N TYR A 208 7.63 26.63 0.45
CA TYR A 208 8.25 26.84 -0.86
C TYR A 208 7.23 27.33 -1.90
N GLU A 209 6.07 26.71 -1.98
CA GLU A 209 4.97 27.12 -2.87
C GLU A 209 4.52 28.57 -2.62
N ARG A 210 4.51 28.99 -1.35
CA ARG A 210 4.25 30.39 -0.97
C ARG A 210 5.46 31.32 -1.15
N LYS A 211 6.58 30.84 -1.72
CA LYS A 211 7.83 31.60 -1.96
C LYS A 211 8.47 32.15 -0.68
N GLU A 212 8.26 31.51 0.45
CA GLU A 212 8.86 31.88 1.74
C GLU A 212 10.30 31.36 1.89
N ILE A 213 10.65 30.32 1.12
CA ILE A 213 11.98 29.73 1.09
C ILE A 213 12.44 29.47 -0.35
N SER A 214 13.75 29.52 -0.58
CA SER A 214 14.35 29.19 -1.87
C SER A 214 14.46 27.68 -2.12
N ASP A 215 14.75 27.30 -3.38
CA ASP A 215 15.03 25.92 -3.80
C ASP A 215 16.10 25.26 -2.90
N ASP A 216 17.24 25.95 -2.71
CA ASP A 216 18.34 25.45 -1.86
C ASP A 216 17.91 25.24 -0.41
N ALA A 217 17.12 26.16 0.14
CA ALA A 217 16.60 26.02 1.49
C ALA A 217 15.64 24.83 1.62
N LEU A 218 14.72 24.64 0.66
CA LEU A 218 13.84 23.48 0.59
C LEU A 218 14.65 22.18 0.53
N LEU A 219 15.58 22.06 -0.41
CA LEU A 219 16.38 20.85 -0.60
C LEU A 219 17.22 20.51 0.65
N LYS A 220 17.73 21.52 1.35
CA LYS A 220 18.46 21.34 2.62
C LYS A 220 17.55 20.83 3.75
N GLU A 221 16.36 21.41 3.93
CA GLU A 221 15.41 20.96 4.96
C GLU A 221 14.90 19.54 4.64
N ARG A 222 14.55 19.26 3.38
CA ARG A 222 14.18 17.96 2.90
C ARG A 222 15.24 16.89 3.21
N ALA A 223 16.52 17.17 2.91
CA ALA A 223 17.61 16.26 3.20
C ALA A 223 17.78 15.97 4.71
N ARG A 224 17.52 16.98 5.56
CA ARG A 224 17.53 16.80 7.02
C ARG A 224 16.40 15.91 7.49
N VAL A 225 15.18 16.09 6.93
CA VAL A 225 14.00 15.28 7.26
C VAL A 225 14.25 13.82 6.86
N PHE A 226 14.68 13.58 5.63
CA PHE A 226 15.02 12.22 5.16
C PHE A 226 16.12 11.57 5.99
N GLY A 227 17.22 12.26 6.27
CA GLY A 227 18.30 11.69 7.06
C GLY A 227 17.92 11.36 8.52
N ARG A 228 16.94 12.05 9.11
CA ARG A 228 16.38 11.67 10.41
C ARG A 228 15.51 10.42 10.30
N ALA A 229 14.63 10.36 9.29
CA ALA A 229 13.74 9.24 9.08
C ALA A 229 14.50 7.94 8.75
N GLU A 230 15.50 8.00 7.88
CA GLU A 230 16.34 6.85 7.54
C GLU A 230 17.04 6.26 8.77
N ARG A 231 17.52 7.10 9.69
CA ARG A 231 18.10 6.62 10.94
C ARG A 231 17.06 6.01 11.87
N ALA A 232 15.89 6.66 12.01
CA ALA A 232 14.84 6.19 12.90
C ALA A 232 14.22 4.86 12.45
N LEU A 233 14.11 4.67 11.12
CA LEU A 233 13.53 3.48 10.50
C LEU A 233 14.58 2.41 10.14
N ALA A 234 15.86 2.64 10.50
CA ALA A 234 16.99 1.80 10.10
C ALA A 234 17.08 1.55 8.58
N TRP A 235 16.74 2.55 7.78
CA TRP A 235 16.82 2.48 6.33
C TRP A 235 18.19 2.89 5.81
N LYS A 236 18.52 2.42 4.62
CA LYS A 236 19.78 2.79 3.98
C LYS A 236 19.83 4.30 3.74
N ARG A 237 20.94 4.92 4.09
CA ARG A 237 21.16 6.35 3.85
C ARG A 237 21.01 6.70 2.36
N GLY A 238 20.23 7.72 2.06
CA GLY A 238 19.95 8.17 0.70
C GLY A 238 18.93 7.30 -0.05
N SER A 239 18.20 6.43 0.67
CA SER A 239 17.13 5.61 0.06
C SER A 239 15.81 6.35 -0.06
N LEU A 240 15.58 7.37 0.77
CA LEU A 240 14.35 8.17 0.74
C LEU A 240 14.41 9.24 -0.35
N ASN A 241 13.31 9.36 -1.08
CA ASN A 241 13.06 10.42 -2.05
C ASN A 241 11.56 10.69 -2.19
N ASN A 242 11.18 11.73 -2.93
CA ASN A 242 9.78 12.15 -2.99
C ASN A 242 8.87 11.10 -3.66
N VAL A 243 9.34 10.39 -4.68
CA VAL A 243 8.56 9.31 -5.31
C VAL A 243 8.35 8.15 -4.34
N GLY A 244 9.42 7.73 -3.65
CA GLY A 244 9.33 6.65 -2.66
C GLY A 244 8.38 6.98 -1.51
N ILE A 245 8.41 8.23 -1.02
CA ILE A 245 7.48 8.68 0.03
C ILE A 245 6.04 8.74 -0.48
N ALA A 246 5.80 9.19 -1.73
CA ALA A 246 4.48 9.20 -2.32
C ALA A 246 3.92 7.78 -2.47
N ASN A 247 4.76 6.83 -2.91
CA ASN A 247 4.40 5.42 -2.97
C ASN A 247 3.99 4.90 -1.57
N GLU A 248 4.78 5.14 -0.54
CA GLU A 248 4.45 4.74 0.83
C GLU A 248 3.17 5.42 1.36
N MET A 249 2.89 6.65 0.93
CA MET A 249 1.67 7.37 1.34
C MET A 249 0.40 6.79 0.76
N THR A 250 0.45 6.13 -0.38
CA THR A 250 -0.66 5.36 -0.94
C THR A 250 -1.19 4.34 0.07
N TYR A 251 -0.29 3.65 0.75
CA TYR A 251 -0.61 2.64 1.76
C TYR A 251 -0.87 3.21 3.17
N SER A 252 -0.46 4.44 3.42
CA SER A 252 -0.35 4.97 4.78
C SER A 252 -1.34 6.08 5.11
N ARG A 253 -1.80 6.84 4.11
CA ARG A 253 -2.60 8.05 4.32
C ARG A 253 -3.88 7.77 5.11
N HIS A 254 -4.64 6.80 4.69
CA HIS A 254 -5.94 6.46 5.27
C HIS A 254 -5.89 5.35 6.31
N TYR A 255 -4.74 4.69 6.49
CA TYR A 255 -4.58 3.56 7.41
C TYR A 255 -5.06 3.87 8.84
N PRO A 256 -4.78 5.04 9.47
CA PRO A 256 -5.27 5.33 10.83
C PRO A 256 -6.80 5.43 10.93
N LEU A 257 -7.48 5.97 9.90
CA LEU A 257 -8.93 5.99 9.82
C LEU A 257 -9.48 4.55 9.78
N LEU A 258 -8.93 3.73 8.90
CA LEU A 258 -9.36 2.34 8.72
C LEU A 258 -9.07 1.49 9.97
N GLU A 259 -7.94 1.70 10.63
CA GLU A 259 -7.61 1.06 11.91
C GLU A 259 -8.57 1.48 13.02
N SER A 260 -8.99 2.75 13.07
CA SER A 260 -10.00 3.23 14.02
C SER A 260 -11.37 2.55 13.82
N VAL A 261 -11.74 2.27 12.57
CA VAL A 261 -12.94 1.47 12.24
C VAL A 261 -12.82 0.06 12.78
N TYR A 262 -11.70 -0.61 12.53
CA TYR A 262 -11.44 -1.97 13.04
C TYR A 262 -11.54 -2.03 14.57
N ASP A 263 -10.91 -1.07 15.26
CA ASP A 263 -10.97 -0.98 16.72
C ASP A 263 -12.41 -0.72 17.24
N ALA A 264 -13.14 0.20 16.61
CA ALA A 264 -14.53 0.52 16.98
C ALA A 264 -15.50 -0.65 16.75
N LEU A 265 -15.19 -1.52 15.79
CA LEU A 265 -15.95 -2.75 15.52
C LEU A 265 -15.55 -3.92 16.43
N GLY A 266 -14.74 -3.67 17.46
CA GLY A 266 -14.32 -4.67 18.46
C GLY A 266 -13.19 -5.56 17.96
N ARG A 267 -12.42 -5.12 16.99
CA ARG A 267 -11.31 -5.88 16.35
C ARG A 267 -11.76 -7.18 15.70
N ASP A 268 -12.99 -7.18 15.20
CA ASP A 268 -13.59 -8.31 14.52
C ASP A 268 -13.45 -8.15 12.99
N LEU A 269 -12.70 -9.06 12.38
CA LEU A 269 -12.45 -9.04 10.94
C LEU A 269 -13.71 -9.22 10.10
N ALA A 270 -14.60 -10.12 10.48
CA ALA A 270 -15.83 -10.38 9.72
C ALA A 270 -16.77 -9.14 9.77
N ARG A 271 -16.89 -8.51 10.93
CA ARG A 271 -17.62 -7.25 11.07
C ARG A 271 -16.98 -6.13 10.27
N THR A 272 -15.64 -6.09 10.21
CA THR A 272 -14.88 -5.09 9.46
C THR A 272 -15.11 -5.26 7.96
N VAL A 273 -14.97 -6.46 7.42
CA VAL A 273 -15.26 -6.78 6.02
C VAL A 273 -16.71 -6.43 5.66
N ALA A 274 -17.67 -6.84 6.49
CA ALA A 274 -19.08 -6.52 6.29
C ALA A 274 -19.36 -5.00 6.35
N PHE A 275 -18.65 -4.26 7.20
CA PHE A 275 -18.76 -2.81 7.28
C PHE A 275 -18.28 -2.16 5.98
N PHE A 276 -17.09 -2.50 5.50
CA PHE A 276 -16.54 -1.89 4.28
C PHE A 276 -17.34 -2.26 3.03
N ARG A 277 -17.94 -3.44 2.96
CA ARG A 277 -18.92 -3.76 1.90
C ARG A 277 -20.15 -2.86 1.91
N ARG A 278 -20.65 -2.49 3.09
CA ARG A 278 -21.75 -1.53 3.16
C ARG A 278 -21.31 -0.14 2.74
N VAL A 279 -20.13 0.29 3.14
CA VAL A 279 -19.55 1.58 2.68
C VAL A 279 -19.38 1.59 1.17
N ASP A 280 -18.83 0.52 0.60
CA ASP A 280 -18.66 0.34 -0.84
C ASP A 280 -19.99 0.47 -1.61
N ALA A 281 -21.07 -0.09 -1.07
CA ALA A 281 -22.39 -0.02 -1.69
C ALA A 281 -23.07 1.37 -1.62
N ILE A 282 -22.64 2.25 -0.70
CA ILE A 282 -23.26 3.56 -0.49
C ILE A 282 -22.32 4.74 -0.79
N LYS A 283 -21.09 4.47 -1.20
CA LYS A 283 -20.12 5.50 -1.53
C LYS A 283 -20.56 6.31 -2.76
N PRO A 284 -20.19 7.59 -2.87
CA PRO A 284 -20.43 8.33 -4.08
C PRO A 284 -19.68 7.72 -5.26
N SER A 285 -20.30 7.76 -6.43
CA SER A 285 -19.64 7.37 -7.68
C SER A 285 -18.61 8.43 -8.12
N GLN A 286 -17.66 8.03 -8.96
CA GLN A 286 -16.69 8.96 -9.55
C GLN A 286 -17.39 10.14 -10.26
N GLY A 287 -18.49 9.89 -10.97
CA GLY A 287 -19.25 10.92 -11.68
C GLY A 287 -19.93 11.93 -10.73
N GLU A 288 -20.44 11.48 -9.59
CA GLU A 288 -21.00 12.36 -8.56
C GLU A 288 -19.93 13.26 -7.96
N VAL A 289 -18.77 12.71 -7.61
CA VAL A 289 -17.65 13.50 -7.08
C VAL A 289 -17.14 14.53 -8.09
N MET A 290 -16.95 14.14 -9.35
CA MET A 290 -16.54 15.07 -10.40
C MET A 290 -17.54 16.23 -10.54
N LYS A 291 -18.83 15.94 -10.49
CA LYS A 291 -19.89 16.96 -10.57
C LYS A 291 -19.93 17.85 -9.34
N GLU A 292 -19.80 17.28 -8.14
CA GLU A 292 -19.84 18.03 -6.86
C GLU A 292 -18.67 19.01 -6.74
N HIS A 293 -17.49 18.60 -7.18
CA HIS A 293 -16.26 19.39 -7.08
C HIS A 293 -15.88 20.15 -8.35
N ASP A 294 -16.73 20.15 -9.39
CA ASP A 294 -16.48 20.79 -10.70
C ASP A 294 -15.15 20.34 -11.35
N ILE A 295 -14.89 19.03 -11.31
CA ILE A 295 -13.65 18.43 -11.80
C ILE A 295 -13.85 17.90 -13.21
N ALA A 296 -13.01 18.36 -14.16
CA ALA A 296 -13.11 17.99 -15.56
C ALA A 296 -12.45 16.63 -15.92
N SER A 297 -11.48 16.17 -15.14
CA SER A 297 -10.71 14.95 -15.43
C SER A 297 -10.52 14.10 -14.19
N LYS A 298 -10.84 12.80 -14.31
CA LYS A 298 -10.57 11.80 -13.28
C LYS A 298 -9.07 11.49 -13.09
N ASP A 299 -8.23 11.87 -14.04
CA ASP A 299 -6.78 11.68 -13.97
C ASP A 299 -6.08 12.89 -13.32
N SER A 300 -6.84 13.84 -12.77
CA SER A 300 -6.30 15.02 -12.08
C SER A 300 -6.03 14.74 -10.60
N LEU A 301 -5.04 15.44 -10.04
CA LEU A 301 -4.76 15.37 -8.61
C LEU A 301 -5.96 15.83 -7.76
N ASP A 302 -6.73 16.82 -8.25
CA ASP A 302 -7.92 17.31 -7.57
C ASP A 302 -8.99 16.24 -7.49
N PHE A 303 -9.18 15.44 -8.54
CA PHE A 303 -10.09 14.30 -8.50
C PHE A 303 -9.64 13.25 -7.47
N ILE A 304 -8.38 12.83 -7.51
CA ILE A 304 -7.83 11.83 -6.58
C ILE A 304 -8.09 12.27 -5.13
N ARG A 305 -7.73 13.51 -4.80
CA ARG A 305 -7.90 14.06 -3.45
C ARG A 305 -9.37 14.17 -3.03
N SER A 306 -10.23 14.68 -3.91
CA SER A 306 -11.65 14.86 -3.60
C SER A 306 -12.35 13.53 -3.43
N TYR A 307 -12.06 12.55 -4.30
CA TYR A 307 -12.68 11.24 -4.24
C TYR A 307 -12.28 10.50 -2.96
N GLU A 308 -10.99 10.48 -2.60
CA GLU A 308 -10.53 9.92 -1.33
C GLU A 308 -11.15 10.62 -0.11
N ALA A 309 -11.28 11.96 -0.14
CA ALA A 309 -11.88 12.71 0.95
C ALA A 309 -13.38 12.41 1.12
N ASP A 310 -14.12 12.26 0.04
CA ASP A 310 -15.55 11.94 0.06
C ASP A 310 -15.79 10.52 0.58
N ILE A 311 -14.96 9.58 0.17
CA ILE A 311 -15.01 8.21 0.69
C ILE A 311 -14.65 8.18 2.18
N ALA A 312 -13.61 8.91 2.60
CA ALA A 312 -13.24 9.01 4.02
C ALA A 312 -14.42 9.55 4.88
N ARG A 313 -15.10 10.60 4.41
CA ARG A 313 -16.32 11.12 5.07
C ARG A 313 -17.46 10.10 5.11
N THR A 314 -17.62 9.32 4.04
CA THR A 314 -18.62 8.25 3.99
C THR A 314 -18.33 7.17 5.04
N ILE A 315 -17.05 6.78 5.18
CA ILE A 315 -16.60 5.83 6.21
C ILE A 315 -16.89 6.36 7.62
N GLU A 316 -16.51 7.62 7.92
CA GLU A 316 -16.74 8.25 9.22
C GLU A 316 -18.25 8.33 9.57
N THR A 317 -19.06 8.72 8.60
CA THR A 317 -20.53 8.82 8.77
C THR A 317 -21.16 7.45 9.04
N ALA A 318 -20.75 6.43 8.27
CA ALA A 318 -21.21 5.06 8.44
C ALA A 318 -20.80 4.48 9.81
N LEU A 319 -19.57 4.79 10.27
CA LEU A 319 -19.08 4.36 11.58
C LEU A 319 -19.88 5.00 12.73
N ALA A 320 -20.13 6.31 12.66
CA ALA A 320 -20.95 7.01 13.65
C ALA A 320 -22.38 6.44 13.74
N GLY A 321 -22.93 5.97 12.62
CA GLY A 321 -24.23 5.28 12.58
C GLY A 321 -24.20 3.86 13.15
N ALA A 322 -23.07 3.16 13.03
CA ALA A 322 -22.90 1.78 13.51
C ALA A 322 -22.66 1.70 15.03
N THR A 323 -22.05 2.72 15.63
CA THR A 323 -21.72 2.77 17.09
C THR A 323 -22.89 3.29 17.95
N ARG A 324 -23.93 3.84 17.35
CA ARG A 324 -25.14 4.32 18.06
C ARG A 324 -26.22 3.24 18.24
N ARG A 325 -26.04 2.07 17.63
CA ARG A 325 -26.97 0.92 17.70
C ARG A 325 -26.41 -0.17 18.60
#